data_f5348f86ab46038c68ad8fb001adad1e
#
_entry.id   f5348f86ab46038c68ad8fb001adad1e
#
_cell.length_a   1.000
_cell.length_b   1.000
_cell.length_c   1.000
_cell.angle_alpha   90.00
_cell.angle_beta   90.00
_cell.angle_gamma   90.00
#
_symmetry.space_group_name_H-M   'P 1'
#
loop_
_entity.id
_entity.type
_entity.pdbx_description
1 polymer ?
#
loop_
_entity_poly.entity_id
_entity_poly.type
_entity_poly.pdbx_seq_one_letter_code
_entity_poly.pdbx_strand_id
1 'polypeptide(L)'
;GTPWAGQGHTKGFKERLVNWESALTENDSFSLTEKKALTKLKQTITDFLRSNVSNSKEWPLYSKESAELLFAELKRAHFAFGGSDNDVLPIDADVPRPFSGDQLLRSIEANAELMGTTEYIETMLMRIRTLLSDSRLKTILTGNPDQTLDQWLNDYICESNSAEGSVTVIDLSLVPAEVVHIITAVIARMTLEALQRYRRLNNGATLPTIIVMEEAHTFIKRYQNNDEETSASSMCTKVFEKIAREGRKFGLGLVLSSQRPSELSPTVLSQCNTFLLHRISNDRDQDLVSKLV
;
A
#
# COMPACT_ATOMS: atom_id res chain seq x y z
N GLY A 1 16.67 -0.86 -15.73
CA GLY A 1 17.43 -1.74 -16.62
C GLY A 1 18.87 -1.90 -16.17
N THR A 2 19.52 -2.95 -16.60
CA THR A 2 20.94 -3.17 -16.30
C THR A 2 21.81 -2.32 -17.22
N PRO A 3 23.00 -1.82 -16.79
CA PRO A 3 23.88 -0.97 -17.60
C PRO A 3 24.39 -1.63 -18.88
N TRP A 4 24.25 -2.95 -19.00
CA TRP A 4 24.63 -3.76 -20.15
C TRP A 4 23.47 -4.27 -21.00
N ALA A 5 22.22 -3.98 -20.62
CA ALA A 5 21.02 -4.60 -21.18
C ALA A 5 20.39 -3.83 -22.35
N GLY A 6 20.91 -2.69 -22.75
CA GLY A 6 20.39 -1.92 -23.87
C GLY A 6 20.80 -0.46 -23.87
N GLN A 7 20.92 0.12 -25.04
CA GLN A 7 21.49 1.46 -25.20
C GLN A 7 20.70 2.56 -24.49
N GLY A 8 19.36 2.60 -24.62
CA GLY A 8 18.53 3.61 -24.00
C GLY A 8 18.62 3.63 -22.46
N HIS A 9 18.66 2.45 -21.85
CA HIS A 9 18.80 2.33 -20.40
C HIS A 9 20.18 2.72 -19.87
N THR A 10 21.22 2.53 -20.68
CA THR A 10 22.60 2.83 -20.28
C THR A 10 22.86 4.33 -20.21
N LYS A 11 22.26 5.13 -21.10
CA LYS A 11 22.37 6.60 -21.08
C LYS A 11 21.79 7.18 -19.78
N GLY A 12 20.54 6.87 -19.46
CA GLY A 12 19.91 7.34 -18.24
C GLY A 12 20.60 6.84 -16.96
N PHE A 13 21.16 5.64 -16.97
CA PHE A 13 21.94 5.13 -15.86
C PHE A 13 23.23 5.94 -15.63
N LYS A 14 23.95 6.28 -16.72
CA LYS A 14 25.14 7.13 -16.65
C LYS A 14 24.83 8.52 -16.10
N GLU A 15 23.79 9.16 -16.61
CA GLU A 15 23.38 10.50 -16.17
C GLU A 15 23.05 10.52 -14.68
N ARG A 16 22.39 9.49 -14.16
CA ARG A 16 22.14 9.34 -12.73
C ARG A 16 23.42 9.21 -11.92
N LEU A 17 24.32 8.36 -12.35
CA LEU A 17 25.59 8.18 -11.63
C LEU A 17 26.39 9.47 -11.56
N VAL A 18 26.39 10.28 -12.63
CA VAL A 18 27.01 11.61 -12.64
C VAL A 18 26.34 12.55 -11.63
N ASN A 19 24.99 12.56 -11.60
CA ASN A 19 24.25 13.34 -10.63
C ASN A 19 24.52 12.86 -9.19
N TRP A 20 24.58 11.56 -8.95
CA TRP A 20 24.93 11.01 -7.63
C TRP A 20 26.35 11.36 -7.22
N GLU A 21 27.33 11.26 -8.12
CA GLU A 21 28.73 11.63 -7.84
C GLU A 21 28.82 13.09 -7.35
N SER A 22 28.06 13.99 -7.97
CA SER A 22 28.03 15.40 -7.57
C SER A 22 27.25 15.65 -6.28
N ALA A 23 26.19 14.88 -6.03
CA ALA A 23 25.33 15.01 -4.85
C ALA A 23 25.92 14.39 -3.57
N LEU A 24 26.85 13.45 -3.70
CA LEU A 24 27.52 12.80 -2.58
C LEU A 24 28.54 13.76 -1.95
N THR A 25 28.10 14.56 -0.99
CA THR A 25 28.93 15.51 -0.24
C THR A 25 29.12 15.03 1.19
N GLU A 26 30.32 15.25 1.75
CA GLU A 26 30.56 14.97 3.16
C GLU A 26 29.85 16.00 4.04
N ASN A 27 29.32 15.50 5.16
CA ASN A 27 28.72 16.34 6.20
C ASN A 27 29.51 16.14 7.51
N ASP A 28 29.68 17.19 8.28
CA ASP A 28 30.39 17.15 9.55
C ASP A 28 29.71 16.25 10.59
N SER A 29 28.39 16.03 10.46
CA SER A 29 27.62 15.11 11.29
C SER A 29 27.91 13.63 11.06
N PHE A 30 28.58 13.28 9.95
CA PHE A 30 28.88 11.89 9.62
C PHE A 30 29.98 11.30 10.47
N SER A 31 29.79 10.08 10.92
CA SER A 31 30.79 9.29 11.61
C SER A 31 31.99 9.01 10.70
N LEU A 32 33.12 8.61 11.28
CA LEU A 32 34.32 8.26 10.51
C LEU A 32 34.07 7.08 9.55
N THR A 33 33.21 6.14 9.95
CA THR A 33 32.82 4.98 9.12
C THR A 33 32.01 5.43 7.91
N GLU A 34 31.02 6.31 8.12
CA GLU A 34 30.18 6.86 7.06
C GLU A 34 31.00 7.68 6.07
N LYS A 35 31.89 8.56 6.54
CA LYS A 35 32.81 9.34 5.70
C LYS A 35 33.69 8.44 4.81
N LYS A 36 34.27 7.39 5.39
CA LYS A 36 35.07 6.40 4.61
C LYS A 36 34.23 5.67 3.56
N ALA A 37 33.02 5.24 3.92
CA ALA A 37 32.11 4.57 2.99
C ALA A 37 31.70 5.49 1.84
N LEU A 38 31.40 6.76 2.15
CA LEU A 38 31.04 7.78 1.14
C LEU A 38 32.18 8.04 0.17
N THR A 39 33.39 8.28 0.67
CA THR A 39 34.59 8.54 -0.14
C THR A 39 34.87 7.35 -1.08
N LYS A 40 34.77 6.13 -0.55
CA LYS A 40 35.00 4.93 -1.34
C LYS A 40 33.92 4.72 -2.39
N LEU A 41 32.63 4.95 -2.05
CA LEU A 41 31.54 4.89 -3.01
C LEU A 41 31.73 5.90 -4.14
N LYS A 42 32.08 7.14 -3.81
CA LYS A 42 32.35 8.20 -4.80
C LYS A 42 33.48 7.80 -5.76
N GLN A 43 34.59 7.25 -5.22
CA GLN A 43 35.69 6.73 -6.03
C GLN A 43 35.21 5.60 -6.96
N THR A 44 34.42 4.65 -6.45
CA THR A 44 33.90 3.53 -7.24
C THR A 44 32.96 4.00 -8.35
N ILE A 45 32.13 5.02 -8.10
CA ILE A 45 31.28 5.62 -9.15
C ILE A 45 32.15 6.27 -10.25
N THR A 46 33.19 7.04 -9.86
CA THR A 46 34.13 7.63 -10.81
C THR A 46 34.81 6.57 -11.67
N ASP A 47 35.32 5.50 -11.04
CA ASP A 47 35.99 4.40 -11.74
C ASP A 47 35.03 3.64 -12.66
N PHE A 48 33.79 3.41 -12.22
CA PHE A 48 32.75 2.82 -13.05
C PHE A 48 32.44 3.68 -14.28
N LEU A 49 32.26 4.99 -14.12
CA LEU A 49 32.02 5.90 -15.24
C LEU A 49 33.17 5.92 -16.25
N ARG A 50 34.42 5.71 -15.80
CA ARG A 50 35.59 5.59 -16.66
C ARG A 50 35.68 4.24 -17.35
N SER A 51 35.11 3.19 -16.84
CA SER A 51 35.15 1.82 -17.38
C SER A 51 34.25 1.61 -18.61
N ASN A 52 33.74 2.69 -19.21
CA ASN A 52 32.94 2.62 -20.44
C ASN A 52 33.79 2.00 -21.59
N VAL A 53 33.28 0.89 -22.10
CA VAL A 53 33.92 0.14 -23.21
C VAL A 53 33.36 0.54 -24.59
N SER A 54 32.39 1.44 -24.65
CA SER A 54 31.81 1.90 -25.91
C SER A 54 32.61 3.05 -26.52
N ASN A 55 32.75 3.04 -27.84
CA ASN A 55 33.31 4.16 -28.58
C ASN A 55 32.29 5.34 -28.70
N SER A 56 31.03 5.13 -28.30
CA SER A 56 29.99 6.15 -28.34
C SER A 56 29.92 6.92 -27.01
N LYS A 57 29.99 8.24 -27.08
CA LYS A 57 29.77 9.10 -25.92
C LYS A 57 28.31 9.13 -25.48
N GLU A 58 27.39 8.90 -26.40
CA GLU A 58 25.95 9.00 -26.18
C GLU A 58 25.36 7.69 -25.62
N TRP A 59 25.96 6.56 -26.00
CA TRP A 59 25.48 5.22 -25.61
C TRP A 59 26.60 4.42 -24.92
N PRO A 60 26.88 4.71 -23.64
CA PRO A 60 27.92 4.02 -22.90
C PRO A 60 27.56 2.55 -22.66
N LEU A 61 28.55 1.67 -22.70
CA LEU A 61 28.45 0.26 -22.35
C LEU A 61 29.40 -0.04 -21.20
N TYR A 62 28.93 -0.76 -20.22
CA TYR A 62 29.70 -1.18 -19.05
C TYR A 62 29.71 -2.69 -18.95
N SER A 63 30.80 -3.26 -18.42
CA SER A 63 30.86 -4.70 -18.16
C SER A 63 29.99 -5.08 -16.97
N LYS A 64 29.61 -6.36 -16.95
CA LYS A 64 28.84 -6.92 -15.83
C LYS A 64 29.66 -6.87 -14.53
N GLU A 65 30.92 -7.17 -14.61
CA GLU A 65 31.85 -7.17 -13.48
C GLU A 65 31.96 -5.77 -12.87
N SER A 66 32.10 -4.73 -13.71
CA SER A 66 32.14 -3.35 -13.22
C SER A 66 30.83 -2.96 -12.51
N ALA A 67 29.69 -3.38 -13.02
CA ALA A 67 28.40 -3.13 -12.40
C ALA A 67 28.21 -3.89 -11.08
N GLU A 68 28.69 -5.12 -10.98
CA GLU A 68 28.67 -5.90 -9.74
C GLU A 68 29.54 -5.28 -8.65
N LEU A 69 30.72 -4.76 -9.02
CA LEU A 69 31.58 -4.02 -8.09
C LEU A 69 30.92 -2.74 -7.57
N LEU A 70 30.32 -1.97 -8.47
CA LEU A 70 29.56 -0.77 -8.08
C LEU A 70 28.40 -1.12 -7.14
N PHE A 71 27.65 -2.17 -7.45
CA PHE A 71 26.53 -2.62 -6.61
C PHE A 71 27.00 -3.09 -5.23
N ALA A 72 28.11 -3.83 -5.15
CA ALA A 72 28.67 -4.26 -3.89
C ALA A 72 29.11 -3.07 -3.01
N GLU A 73 29.69 -2.03 -3.59
CA GLU A 73 30.11 -0.84 -2.84
C GLU A 73 28.92 0.03 -2.44
N LEU A 74 27.88 0.16 -3.30
CA LEU A 74 26.61 0.78 -2.93
C LEU A 74 25.97 0.09 -1.73
N LYS A 75 25.97 -1.24 -1.71
CA LYS A 75 25.43 -2.02 -0.60
C LYS A 75 26.22 -1.76 0.69
N ARG A 76 27.55 -1.73 0.63
CA ARG A 76 28.40 -1.43 1.79
C ARG A 76 28.15 -0.03 2.34
N ALA A 77 28.06 0.96 1.46
CA ALA A 77 27.77 2.33 1.86
C ALA A 77 26.38 2.41 2.52
N HIS A 78 25.37 1.76 1.92
CA HIS A 78 24.03 1.70 2.49
C HIS A 78 24.02 1.15 3.93
N PHE A 79 24.74 0.06 4.19
CA PHE A 79 24.89 -0.49 5.54
C PHE A 79 25.63 0.45 6.49
N ALA A 80 26.67 1.13 6.01
CA ALA A 80 27.40 2.09 6.84
C ALA A 80 26.53 3.24 7.33
N PHE A 81 25.51 3.61 6.57
CA PHE A 81 24.50 4.61 6.91
C PHE A 81 23.24 4.03 7.60
N GLY A 82 23.32 2.83 8.16
CA GLY A 82 22.23 2.23 8.93
C GLY A 82 21.16 1.52 8.09
N GLY A 83 21.38 1.34 6.79
CA GLY A 83 20.49 0.57 5.95
C GLY A 83 20.51 -0.93 6.22
N SER A 84 19.51 -1.66 5.78
CA SER A 84 19.37 -3.10 5.95
C SER A 84 19.41 -3.86 4.62
N ASP A 85 19.66 -5.19 4.67
CA ASP A 85 19.59 -6.07 3.49
C ASP A 85 18.22 -6.01 2.81
N ASN A 86 17.16 -5.82 3.59
CA ASN A 86 15.81 -5.76 3.08
C ASN A 86 15.54 -4.55 2.17
N ASP A 87 16.33 -3.48 2.29
CA ASP A 87 16.18 -2.27 1.48
C ASP A 87 16.87 -2.38 0.11
N VAL A 88 17.83 -3.28 -0.03
CA VAL A 88 18.77 -3.35 -1.20
C VAL A 88 18.45 -4.48 -2.16
N LEU A 89 17.76 -5.53 -1.72
CA LEU A 89 17.50 -6.71 -2.56
C LEU A 89 16.50 -6.42 -3.68
N PRO A 90 16.67 -7.06 -4.86
CA PRO A 90 15.62 -7.11 -5.86
C PRO A 90 14.37 -7.66 -5.19
N ILE A 91 13.31 -6.88 -5.26
CA ILE A 91 12.07 -7.17 -4.60
C ILE A 91 11.34 -8.21 -5.43
N ASP A 92 11.02 -9.34 -4.83
CA ASP A 92 9.90 -10.13 -5.29
C ASP A 92 8.66 -9.23 -5.18
N ALA A 93 7.95 -9.01 -6.28
CA ALA A 93 6.78 -8.14 -6.33
C ALA A 93 5.68 -8.58 -5.35
N ASP A 94 5.69 -9.84 -4.97
CA ASP A 94 4.70 -10.43 -4.07
C ASP A 94 5.04 -10.29 -2.57
N VAL A 95 6.24 -9.79 -2.24
CA VAL A 95 6.64 -9.57 -0.84
C VAL A 95 6.22 -8.19 -0.36
N PRO A 96 5.24 -8.09 0.57
CA PRO A 96 4.85 -6.80 1.15
C PRO A 96 6.04 -6.15 1.88
N ARG A 97 6.24 -4.86 1.65
CA ARG A 97 7.25 -4.06 2.34
C ARG A 97 6.64 -2.83 2.97
N PRO A 98 7.06 -2.47 4.17
CA PRO A 98 6.70 -1.19 4.73
C PRO A 98 7.32 -0.06 3.89
N PHE A 99 6.60 1.02 3.70
CA PHE A 99 7.10 2.22 3.03
C PHE A 99 6.49 3.47 3.68
N SER A 100 7.22 4.58 3.61
CA SER A 100 6.71 5.88 4.01
C SER A 100 6.16 6.65 2.82
N GLY A 101 5.31 7.66 3.07
CA GLY A 101 4.83 8.56 2.03
C GLY A 101 5.95 9.26 1.26
N ASP A 102 7.02 9.65 1.96
CA ASP A 102 8.20 10.26 1.34
C ASP A 102 8.97 9.27 0.45
N GLN A 103 9.07 8.00 0.86
CA GLN A 103 9.67 6.95 0.04
C GLN A 103 8.85 6.70 -1.22
N LEU A 104 7.52 6.70 -1.11
CA LEU A 104 6.63 6.59 -2.26
C LEU A 104 6.85 7.74 -3.24
N LEU A 105 6.85 8.99 -2.78
CA LEU A 105 7.10 10.16 -3.63
C LEU A 105 8.44 10.07 -4.36
N ARG A 106 9.52 9.82 -3.63
CA ARG A 106 10.87 9.68 -4.22
C ARG A 106 10.93 8.54 -5.25
N SER A 107 10.25 7.43 -4.98
CA SER A 107 10.20 6.30 -5.91
C SER A 107 9.47 6.67 -7.21
N ILE A 108 8.34 7.38 -7.11
CA ILE A 108 7.59 7.84 -8.28
C ILE A 108 8.41 8.84 -9.09
N GLU A 109 9.02 9.84 -8.44
CA GLU A 109 9.90 10.84 -9.07
C GLU A 109 11.06 10.16 -9.79
N ALA A 110 11.76 9.26 -9.11
CA ALA A 110 12.88 8.52 -9.69
C ALA A 110 12.48 7.65 -10.89
N ASN A 111 11.33 6.99 -10.84
CA ASN A 111 10.83 6.20 -11.97
C ASN A 111 10.40 7.08 -13.15
N ALA A 112 9.79 8.23 -12.89
CA ALA A 112 9.41 9.16 -13.95
C ALA A 112 10.62 9.78 -14.66
N GLU A 113 11.67 10.13 -13.92
CA GLU A 113 12.93 10.55 -14.51
C GLU A 113 13.54 9.46 -15.38
N LEU A 114 13.49 8.18 -14.92
CA LEU A 114 13.95 7.03 -15.71
C LEU A 114 13.22 6.89 -17.03
N MET A 115 11.92 7.13 -17.01
CA MET A 115 11.05 6.96 -18.16
C MET A 115 10.97 8.20 -19.05
N GLY A 116 11.54 9.35 -18.61
CA GLY A 116 11.41 10.64 -19.31
C GLY A 116 9.97 11.16 -19.31
N THR A 117 9.19 10.83 -18.28
CA THR A 117 7.75 11.16 -18.19
C THR A 117 7.43 12.14 -17.07
N THR A 118 8.41 12.87 -16.58
CA THR A 118 8.28 13.76 -15.41
C THR A 118 7.14 14.77 -15.58
N GLU A 119 7.01 15.38 -16.75
CA GLU A 119 5.97 16.36 -17.04
C GLU A 119 4.54 15.80 -16.89
N TYR A 120 4.34 14.53 -17.23
CA TYR A 120 3.01 13.90 -17.16
C TYR A 120 2.56 13.54 -15.75
N ILE A 121 3.49 13.42 -14.81
CA ILE A 121 3.18 12.99 -13.44
C ILE A 121 3.13 14.11 -12.42
N GLU A 122 3.48 15.36 -12.79
CA GLU A 122 3.53 16.49 -11.85
C GLU A 122 2.21 16.69 -11.10
N THR A 123 1.08 16.61 -11.82
CA THR A 123 -0.25 16.73 -11.20
C THR A 123 -0.51 15.63 -10.18
N MET A 124 -0.09 14.40 -10.48
CA MET A 124 -0.22 13.26 -9.55
C MET A 124 0.66 13.46 -8.32
N LEU A 125 1.91 13.86 -8.50
CA LEU A 125 2.84 14.16 -7.40
C LEU A 125 2.29 15.27 -6.50
N MET A 126 1.74 16.34 -7.09
CA MET A 126 1.13 17.42 -6.32
C MET A 126 -0.05 16.93 -5.48
N ARG A 127 -0.91 16.08 -6.03
CA ARG A 127 -2.03 15.47 -5.29
C ARG A 127 -1.53 14.60 -4.14
N ILE A 128 -0.51 13.76 -4.36
CA ILE A 128 0.07 12.92 -3.32
C ILE A 128 0.69 13.78 -2.22
N ARG A 129 1.46 14.83 -2.56
CA ARG A 129 2.02 15.77 -1.58
C ARG A 129 0.93 16.46 -0.76
N THR A 130 -0.15 16.88 -1.41
CA THR A 130 -1.30 17.49 -0.72
C THR A 130 -1.92 16.53 0.27
N LEU A 131 -2.15 15.27 -0.11
CA LEU A 131 -2.69 14.24 0.79
C LEU A 131 -1.74 13.95 1.96
N LEU A 132 -0.44 13.84 1.71
CA LEU A 132 0.57 13.59 2.76
C LEU A 132 0.74 14.78 3.72
N SER A 133 0.45 16.01 3.27
CA SER A 133 0.52 17.21 4.09
C SER A 133 -0.76 17.49 4.89
N ASP A 134 -1.87 16.84 4.56
CA ASP A 134 -3.12 16.98 5.31
C ASP A 134 -2.96 16.38 6.71
N SER A 135 -3.11 17.22 7.75
CA SER A 135 -2.94 16.81 9.15
C SER A 135 -3.90 15.69 9.57
N ARG A 136 -5.09 15.62 8.96
CA ARG A 136 -6.11 14.59 9.24
C ARG A 136 -5.70 13.23 8.68
N LEU A 137 -5.01 13.23 7.54
CA LEU A 137 -4.53 12.02 6.87
C LEU A 137 -3.15 11.58 7.36
N LYS A 138 -2.34 12.53 7.85
CA LYS A 138 -1.00 12.26 8.30
C LYS A 138 -0.94 11.13 9.34
N THR A 139 -1.85 11.14 10.30
CA THR A 139 -1.93 10.11 11.36
C THR A 139 -2.25 8.72 10.78
N ILE A 140 -3.01 8.67 9.70
CA ILE A 140 -3.42 7.42 9.04
C ILE A 140 -2.32 6.92 8.09
N LEU A 141 -1.72 7.83 7.31
CA LEU A 141 -0.76 7.50 6.25
C LEU A 141 0.68 7.35 6.76
N THR A 142 1.02 8.03 7.86
CA THR A 142 2.37 7.97 8.45
C THR A 142 2.44 7.15 9.72
N GLY A 143 1.52 6.19 9.89
CA GLY A 143 1.45 5.33 11.07
C GLY A 143 2.82 4.91 11.61
N ASN A 144 2.89 4.42 12.82
CA ASN A 144 4.14 3.99 13.42
C ASN A 144 4.77 2.87 12.58
N PRO A 145 5.93 3.09 11.91
CA PRO A 145 6.56 2.10 11.04
C PRO A 145 6.97 0.83 11.79
N ASP A 146 7.08 0.91 13.11
CA ASP A 146 7.44 -0.21 13.98
C ASP A 146 6.22 -1.02 14.45
N GLN A 147 4.99 -0.58 14.11
CA GLN A 147 3.77 -1.26 14.51
C GLN A 147 3.59 -2.56 13.72
N THR A 148 3.60 -3.67 14.42
CA THR A 148 3.30 -4.98 13.83
C THR A 148 1.79 -5.18 13.63
N LEU A 149 1.42 -6.14 12.79
CA LEU A 149 0.02 -6.51 12.60
C LEU A 149 -0.64 -6.95 13.93
N ASP A 150 0.11 -7.65 14.77
CA ASP A 150 -0.39 -8.12 16.07
C ASP A 150 -0.66 -6.94 17.01
N GLN A 151 0.24 -5.96 17.07
CA GLN A 151 0.02 -4.74 17.83
C GLN A 151 -1.18 -3.96 17.31
N TRP A 152 -1.29 -3.81 15.99
CA TRP A 152 -2.43 -3.14 15.35
C TRP A 152 -3.76 -3.84 15.67
N LEU A 153 -3.79 -5.16 15.64
CA LEU A 153 -4.98 -5.92 16.01
C LEU A 153 -5.32 -5.79 17.49
N ASN A 154 -4.32 -5.77 18.36
CA ASN A 154 -4.53 -5.60 19.79
C ASN A 154 -5.15 -4.25 20.16
N ASP A 155 -4.89 -3.20 19.36
CA ASP A 155 -5.56 -1.90 19.53
C ASP A 155 -7.08 -1.99 19.30
N TYR A 156 -7.54 -2.97 18.51
CA TYR A 156 -8.96 -3.20 18.21
C TYR A 156 -9.57 -4.34 19.05
N ILE A 157 -8.75 -5.24 19.55
CA ILE A 157 -9.19 -6.36 20.40
C ILE A 157 -8.83 -5.97 21.83
N CYS A 158 -9.81 -5.52 22.60
CA CYS A 158 -9.56 -5.25 24.03
C CYS A 158 -8.94 -6.47 24.72
N GLU A 159 -7.80 -6.31 25.39
CA GLU A 159 -7.17 -7.31 26.26
C GLU A 159 -8.03 -7.64 27.50
N SER A 160 -9.33 -7.59 27.43
CA SER A 160 -10.15 -8.01 28.54
C SER A 160 -10.16 -9.53 28.60
N ASN A 161 -9.68 -10.08 29.70
CA ASN A 161 -9.83 -11.46 30.11
C ASN A 161 -11.29 -11.89 30.29
N SER A 162 -12.24 -11.19 29.68
CA SER A 162 -13.66 -11.50 29.77
C SER A 162 -14.04 -12.49 28.67
N ALA A 163 -14.61 -13.60 29.05
CA ALA A 163 -15.25 -14.56 28.16
C ALA A 163 -16.43 -13.97 27.34
N GLU A 164 -16.71 -12.69 27.49
CA GLU A 164 -17.90 -12.00 26.98
C GLU A 164 -17.69 -11.30 25.63
N GLY A 165 -16.48 -11.36 25.07
CA GLY A 165 -16.15 -10.66 23.82
C GLY A 165 -15.91 -9.15 24.00
N SER A 166 -15.42 -8.51 22.96
CA SER A 166 -15.16 -7.07 22.94
C SER A 166 -15.94 -6.37 21.82
N VAL A 167 -16.30 -5.11 22.04
CA VAL A 167 -16.94 -4.25 21.04
C VAL A 167 -16.00 -3.07 20.79
N THR A 168 -15.57 -2.91 19.55
CA THR A 168 -14.77 -1.77 19.10
C THR A 168 -15.61 -0.90 18.18
N VAL A 169 -15.72 0.37 18.49
CA VAL A 169 -16.44 1.35 17.66
C VAL A 169 -15.44 2.21 16.92
N ILE A 170 -15.55 2.23 15.58
CA ILE A 170 -14.70 3.04 14.70
C ILE A 170 -15.54 4.18 14.14
N ASP A 171 -15.31 5.39 14.64
CA ASP A 171 -15.96 6.58 14.14
C ASP A 171 -15.22 7.13 12.91
N LEU A 172 -15.91 7.12 11.77
CA LEU A 172 -15.39 7.59 10.49
C LEU A 172 -15.92 8.98 10.11
N SER A 173 -16.66 9.64 10.97
CA SER A 173 -17.33 10.92 10.68
C SER A 173 -16.37 12.05 10.31
N LEU A 174 -15.15 12.03 10.83
CA LEU A 174 -14.11 13.03 10.56
C LEU A 174 -13.16 12.64 9.40
N VAL A 175 -13.34 11.45 8.81
CA VAL A 175 -12.50 11.00 7.71
C VAL A 175 -12.96 11.63 6.40
N PRO A 176 -12.06 12.23 5.59
CA PRO A 176 -12.42 12.78 4.29
C PRO A 176 -13.05 11.75 3.36
N ALA A 177 -14.07 12.19 2.59
CA ALA A 177 -14.83 11.32 1.70
C ALA A 177 -13.93 10.57 0.67
N GLU A 178 -12.82 11.20 0.26
CA GLU A 178 -11.89 10.65 -0.72
C GLU A 178 -11.18 9.37 -0.23
N VAL A 179 -11.01 9.24 1.09
CA VAL A 179 -10.22 8.14 1.67
C VAL A 179 -11.03 7.20 2.55
N VAL A 180 -12.24 7.57 2.95
CA VAL A 180 -13.08 6.77 3.86
C VAL A 180 -13.32 5.35 3.32
N HIS A 181 -13.53 5.24 2.00
CA HIS A 181 -13.71 3.94 1.35
C HIS A 181 -12.45 3.07 1.42
N ILE A 182 -11.28 3.68 1.26
CA ILE A 182 -9.98 2.98 1.32
C ILE A 182 -9.75 2.46 2.74
N ILE A 183 -9.94 3.31 3.75
CA ILE A 183 -9.75 2.94 5.16
C ILE A 183 -10.69 1.80 5.54
N THR A 184 -11.97 1.93 5.19
CA THR A 184 -12.98 0.90 5.46
C THR A 184 -12.63 -0.43 4.78
N ALA A 185 -12.19 -0.37 3.52
CA ALA A 185 -11.76 -1.55 2.78
C ALA A 185 -10.53 -2.22 3.41
N VAL A 186 -9.54 -1.41 3.84
CA VAL A 186 -8.32 -1.92 4.49
C VAL A 186 -8.66 -2.59 5.81
N ILE A 187 -9.45 -1.95 6.69
CA ILE A 187 -9.86 -2.53 7.97
C ILE A 187 -10.59 -3.86 7.76
N ALA A 188 -11.57 -3.89 6.86
CA ALA A 188 -12.35 -5.09 6.56
C ALA A 188 -11.47 -6.22 5.99
N ARG A 189 -10.56 -5.90 5.07
CA ARG A 189 -9.62 -6.84 4.49
C ARG A 189 -8.64 -7.39 5.52
N MET A 190 -8.05 -6.52 6.35
CA MET A 190 -7.10 -6.91 7.39
C MET A 190 -7.77 -7.83 8.43
N THR A 191 -9.02 -7.53 8.80
CA THR A 191 -9.81 -8.39 9.67
C THR A 191 -10.00 -9.79 9.07
N LEU A 192 -10.39 -9.87 7.80
CA LEU A 192 -10.54 -11.16 7.12
C LEU A 192 -9.20 -11.93 7.06
N GLU A 193 -8.10 -11.27 6.69
CA GLU A 193 -6.77 -11.90 6.63
C GLU A 193 -6.29 -12.36 8.01
N ALA A 194 -6.53 -11.58 9.06
CA ALA A 194 -6.20 -11.97 10.44
C ALA A 194 -6.94 -13.25 10.85
N LEU A 195 -8.24 -13.33 10.57
CA LEU A 195 -9.05 -14.51 10.87
C LEU A 195 -8.65 -15.74 10.03
N GLN A 196 -8.22 -15.54 8.79
CA GLN A 196 -7.66 -16.60 7.96
C GLN A 196 -6.36 -17.15 8.56
N ARG A 197 -5.47 -16.27 9.04
CA ARG A 197 -4.22 -16.65 9.72
C ARG A 197 -4.50 -17.32 11.06
N TYR A 198 -5.42 -16.78 11.86
CA TYR A 198 -5.85 -17.36 13.13
C TYR A 198 -6.30 -18.80 12.93
N ARG A 199 -7.21 -19.06 11.98
CA ARG A 199 -7.69 -20.40 11.68
C ARG A 199 -6.57 -21.37 11.28
N ARG A 200 -5.59 -20.89 10.50
CA ARG A 200 -4.44 -21.69 10.08
C ARG A 200 -3.55 -22.08 11.26
N LEU A 201 -3.30 -21.14 12.17
CA LEU A 201 -2.44 -21.34 13.34
C LEU A 201 -3.11 -22.17 14.45
N ASN A 202 -4.44 -22.14 14.53
CA ASN A 202 -5.22 -22.81 15.58
C ASN A 202 -5.94 -24.08 15.08
N ASN A 203 -5.31 -24.86 14.21
CA ASN A 203 -5.81 -26.16 13.76
C ASN A 203 -7.24 -26.15 13.20
N GLY A 204 -7.62 -25.06 12.54
CA GLY A 204 -8.94 -24.92 11.94
C GLY A 204 -10.00 -24.29 12.85
N ALA A 205 -9.66 -23.95 14.10
CA ALA A 205 -10.55 -23.19 14.98
C ALA A 205 -10.81 -21.79 14.41
N THR A 206 -12.02 -21.28 14.61
CA THR A 206 -12.41 -19.94 14.17
C THR A 206 -12.65 -19.05 15.38
N LEU A 207 -12.28 -17.76 15.25
CA LEU A 207 -12.61 -16.72 16.22
C LEU A 207 -13.89 -16.01 15.72
N PRO A 208 -15.05 -16.19 16.40
CA PRO A 208 -16.28 -15.53 15.99
C PRO A 208 -16.11 -14.00 16.02
N THR A 209 -16.27 -13.37 14.88
CA THR A 209 -16.09 -11.92 14.72
C THR A 209 -17.23 -11.38 13.86
N ILE A 210 -17.74 -10.20 14.18
CA ILE A 210 -18.82 -9.56 13.42
C ILE A 210 -18.38 -8.14 13.06
N ILE A 211 -18.48 -7.79 11.79
CA ILE A 211 -18.39 -6.41 11.32
C ILE A 211 -19.82 -5.88 11.17
N VAL A 212 -20.11 -4.81 11.89
CA VAL A 212 -21.35 -4.07 11.78
C VAL A 212 -21.12 -2.80 10.98
N MET A 213 -21.86 -2.61 9.90
CA MET A 213 -21.75 -1.45 9.05
C MET A 213 -23.02 -0.62 9.13
N GLU A 214 -22.92 0.60 9.67
CA GLU A 214 -23.97 1.59 9.55
C GLU A 214 -23.88 2.32 8.22
N GLU A 215 -25.01 2.76 7.68
CA GLU A 215 -25.13 3.40 6.37
C GLU A 215 -24.38 2.64 5.26
N ALA A 216 -24.54 1.30 5.28
CA ALA A 216 -23.77 0.38 4.43
C ALA A 216 -23.86 0.71 2.93
N HIS A 217 -24.94 1.36 2.47
CA HIS A 217 -25.08 1.80 1.08
C HIS A 217 -24.01 2.83 0.65
N THR A 218 -23.36 3.49 1.61
CA THR A 218 -22.24 4.39 1.31
C THR A 218 -21.01 3.62 0.85
N PHE A 219 -20.75 2.46 1.45
CA PHE A 219 -19.52 1.69 1.30
C PHE A 219 -19.66 0.49 0.35
N ILE A 220 -20.86 -0.08 0.27
CA ILE A 220 -21.13 -1.34 -0.44
C ILE A 220 -22.13 -1.06 -1.56
N LYS A 221 -21.70 -0.30 -2.54
CA LYS A 221 -22.59 0.22 -3.60
C LYS A 221 -22.91 -0.82 -4.67
N ARG A 222 -24.09 -0.67 -5.25
CA ARG A 222 -24.45 -1.32 -6.51
C ARG A 222 -23.75 -0.61 -7.65
N TYR A 223 -22.89 -1.33 -8.41
CA TYR A 223 -22.27 -0.78 -9.62
C TYR A 223 -23.23 -0.80 -10.78
N GLN A 224 -23.20 0.26 -11.59
CA GLN A 224 -23.74 0.30 -12.94
C GLN A 224 -22.56 0.10 -13.90
N ASN A 225 -22.79 -0.51 -15.06
CA ASN A 225 -21.80 -0.97 -16.03
C ASN A 225 -20.79 0.09 -16.55
N ASN A 226 -20.90 1.35 -16.13
CA ASN A 226 -20.03 2.46 -16.53
C ASN A 226 -19.17 3.03 -15.38
N ASP A 227 -19.25 2.46 -14.18
CA ASP A 227 -18.40 2.92 -13.07
C ASP A 227 -16.98 2.42 -13.27
N GLU A 228 -15.99 3.30 -13.08
CA GLU A 228 -14.58 2.95 -13.20
C GLU A 228 -14.27 1.80 -12.22
N GLU A 229 -13.92 0.63 -12.78
CA GLU A 229 -13.63 -0.59 -12.00
C GLU A 229 -12.52 -0.41 -10.96
N THR A 230 -11.76 0.67 -11.06
CA THR A 230 -10.59 0.98 -10.23
C THR A 230 -10.84 2.07 -9.18
N SER A 231 -12.07 2.54 -9.02
CA SER A 231 -12.37 3.55 -7.98
C SER A 231 -12.24 2.97 -6.56
N ALA A 232 -11.87 3.82 -5.58
CA ALA A 232 -11.78 3.43 -4.17
C ALA A 232 -13.09 2.83 -3.64
N SER A 233 -14.23 3.36 -4.08
CA SER A 233 -15.56 2.84 -3.75
C SER A 233 -15.77 1.44 -4.31
N SER A 234 -15.34 1.19 -5.57
CA SER A 234 -15.40 -0.12 -6.22
C SER A 234 -14.57 -1.16 -5.46
N MET A 235 -13.34 -0.79 -5.10
CA MET A 235 -12.47 -1.66 -4.32
C MET A 235 -13.07 -1.99 -2.96
N CYS A 236 -13.67 -1.02 -2.28
CA CYS A 236 -14.35 -1.22 -1.00
C CYS A 236 -15.49 -2.24 -1.15
N THR A 237 -16.38 -2.07 -2.11
CA THR A 237 -17.47 -3.03 -2.36
C THR A 237 -16.93 -4.44 -2.64
N LYS A 238 -15.89 -4.60 -3.49
CA LYS A 238 -15.30 -5.91 -3.80
C LYS A 238 -14.78 -6.64 -2.54
N VAL A 239 -14.23 -5.89 -1.57
CA VAL A 239 -13.79 -6.46 -0.29
C VAL A 239 -14.99 -7.02 0.49
N PHE A 240 -16.07 -6.24 0.62
CA PHE A 240 -17.26 -6.70 1.34
C PHE A 240 -18.00 -7.83 0.62
N GLU A 241 -18.03 -7.84 -0.71
CA GLU A 241 -18.53 -8.97 -1.48
C GLU A 241 -17.74 -10.25 -1.23
N LYS A 242 -16.42 -10.14 -1.09
CA LYS A 242 -15.57 -11.28 -0.71
C LYS A 242 -15.88 -11.74 0.70
N ILE A 243 -16.02 -10.82 1.66
CA ILE A 243 -16.40 -11.15 3.04
C ILE A 243 -17.77 -11.84 3.08
N ALA A 244 -18.76 -11.32 2.37
CA ALA A 244 -20.08 -11.91 2.32
C ALA A 244 -20.07 -13.36 1.80
N ARG A 245 -19.27 -13.64 0.77
CA ARG A 245 -19.14 -15.01 0.19
C ARG A 245 -18.30 -15.96 1.03
N GLU A 246 -17.24 -15.49 1.65
CA GLU A 246 -16.20 -16.36 2.23
C GLU A 246 -16.05 -16.23 3.75
N GLY A 247 -16.47 -15.10 4.33
CA GLY A 247 -16.23 -14.74 5.72
C GLY A 247 -16.67 -15.82 6.71
N ARG A 248 -17.83 -16.45 6.47
CA ARG A 248 -18.37 -17.53 7.31
C ARG A 248 -17.38 -18.67 7.55
N LYS A 249 -16.56 -19.01 6.55
CA LYS A 249 -15.54 -20.07 6.67
C LYS A 249 -14.47 -19.75 7.72
N PHE A 250 -14.28 -18.47 8.01
CA PHE A 250 -13.26 -17.96 8.93
C PHE A 250 -13.83 -17.39 10.21
N GLY A 251 -15.14 -17.55 10.43
CA GLY A 251 -15.83 -17.05 11.61
C GLY A 251 -16.24 -15.57 11.50
N LEU A 252 -16.11 -14.94 10.32
CA LEU A 252 -16.47 -13.55 10.10
C LEU A 252 -17.92 -13.44 9.62
N GLY A 253 -18.75 -12.77 10.43
CA GLY A 253 -20.12 -12.37 10.09
C GLY A 253 -20.17 -10.90 9.65
N LEU A 254 -21.22 -10.57 8.90
CA LEU A 254 -21.46 -9.20 8.41
C LEU A 254 -22.90 -8.81 8.75
N VAL A 255 -23.06 -7.66 9.42
CA VAL A 255 -24.35 -7.04 9.71
C VAL A 255 -24.38 -5.68 9.01
N LEU A 256 -25.39 -5.46 8.20
CA LEU A 256 -25.55 -4.24 7.41
C LEU A 256 -26.81 -3.49 7.83
N SER A 257 -26.67 -2.24 8.20
CA SER A 257 -27.74 -1.31 8.41
C SER A 257 -27.79 -0.29 7.26
N SER A 258 -28.95 -0.12 6.64
CA SER A 258 -29.09 0.80 5.52
C SER A 258 -30.53 1.31 5.41
N GLN A 259 -30.69 2.58 5.11
CA GLN A 259 -31.97 3.19 4.75
C GLN A 259 -32.30 3.05 3.25
N ARG A 260 -31.32 2.56 2.44
CA ARG A 260 -31.42 2.47 0.97
C ARG A 260 -30.95 1.10 0.48
N PRO A 261 -31.71 0.04 0.77
CA PRO A 261 -31.32 -1.30 0.37
C PRO A 261 -31.15 -1.48 -1.15
N SER A 262 -31.88 -0.72 -1.97
CA SER A 262 -31.74 -0.79 -3.44
C SER A 262 -30.41 -0.27 -3.98
N GLU A 263 -29.66 0.50 -3.18
CA GLU A 263 -28.33 1.00 -3.54
C GLU A 263 -27.20 0.03 -3.15
N LEU A 264 -27.52 -1.00 -2.33
CA LEU A 264 -26.54 -2.01 -1.91
C LEU A 264 -26.19 -2.98 -3.06
N SER A 265 -24.96 -3.54 -2.99
CA SER A 265 -24.51 -4.58 -3.92
C SER A 265 -25.47 -5.78 -3.90
N PRO A 266 -26.00 -6.20 -5.06
CA PRO A 266 -26.84 -7.38 -5.15
C PRO A 266 -26.11 -8.65 -4.71
N THR A 267 -24.79 -8.72 -4.92
CA THR A 267 -23.95 -9.82 -4.49
C THR A 267 -23.97 -9.96 -2.98
N VAL A 268 -23.86 -8.86 -2.25
CA VAL A 268 -23.88 -8.88 -0.78
C VAL A 268 -25.27 -9.20 -0.27
N LEU A 269 -26.32 -8.57 -0.82
CA LEU A 269 -27.71 -8.83 -0.44
C LEU A 269 -28.09 -10.30 -0.62
N SER A 270 -27.65 -10.95 -1.70
CA SER A 270 -27.94 -12.38 -1.94
C SER A 270 -27.26 -13.33 -0.96
N GLN A 271 -26.27 -12.86 -0.20
CA GLN A 271 -25.59 -13.64 0.84
C GLN A 271 -26.17 -13.38 2.24
N CYS A 272 -27.09 -12.43 2.39
CA CYS A 272 -27.77 -12.19 3.65
C CYS A 272 -28.79 -13.30 3.90
N ASN A 273 -28.68 -13.96 5.05
CA ASN A 273 -29.59 -15.05 5.44
C ASN A 273 -30.80 -14.55 6.25
N THR A 274 -30.70 -13.36 6.80
CA THR A 274 -31.73 -12.77 7.69
C THR A 274 -31.92 -11.30 7.35
N PHE A 275 -33.16 -10.89 7.22
CA PHE A 275 -33.53 -9.51 7.01
C PHE A 275 -34.40 -9.05 8.18
N LEU A 276 -34.03 -7.92 8.78
CA LEU A 276 -34.82 -7.21 9.75
C LEU A 276 -35.33 -5.91 9.08
N LEU A 277 -36.64 -5.86 8.85
CA LEU A 277 -37.24 -4.79 8.08
C LEU A 277 -38.09 -3.89 8.97
N HIS A 278 -37.84 -2.60 8.88
CA HIS A 278 -38.71 -1.55 9.40
C HIS A 278 -39.55 -0.96 8.26
N ARG A 279 -40.33 0.09 8.58
CA ARG A 279 -41.13 0.79 7.58
C ARG A 279 -40.25 1.33 6.44
N ILE A 280 -40.54 0.89 5.22
CA ILE A 280 -39.92 1.38 4.00
C ILE A 280 -40.95 2.23 3.25
N SER A 281 -40.58 3.47 2.92
CA SER A 281 -41.44 4.44 2.25
C SER A 281 -41.19 4.62 0.75
N ASN A 282 -40.07 4.10 0.26
CA ASN A 282 -39.66 4.22 -1.14
C ASN A 282 -40.09 2.96 -1.91
N ASP A 283 -40.83 3.14 -3.00
CA ASP A 283 -41.37 2.06 -3.83
C ASP A 283 -40.27 1.13 -4.38
N ARG A 284 -39.14 1.72 -4.79
CA ARG A 284 -38.01 0.95 -5.32
C ARG A 284 -37.40 0.00 -4.29
N ASP A 285 -37.34 0.46 -3.04
CA ASP A 285 -36.83 -0.35 -1.93
C ASP A 285 -37.86 -1.40 -1.51
N GLN A 286 -39.15 -1.08 -1.56
CA GLN A 286 -40.25 -2.03 -1.32
C GLN A 286 -40.24 -3.16 -2.36
N ASP A 287 -40.10 -2.81 -3.64
CA ASP A 287 -40.01 -3.78 -4.74
C ASP A 287 -38.79 -4.72 -4.61
N LEU A 288 -37.65 -4.19 -4.17
CA LEU A 288 -36.49 -5.02 -3.93
C LEU A 288 -36.72 -6.00 -2.79
N VAL A 289 -37.19 -5.50 -1.67
CA VAL A 289 -37.41 -6.32 -0.46
C VAL A 289 -38.46 -7.40 -0.71
N SER A 290 -39.55 -7.09 -1.44
CA SER A 290 -40.57 -8.06 -1.80
C SER A 290 -40.07 -9.22 -2.68
N LYS A 291 -38.90 -9.03 -3.33
CA LYS A 291 -38.25 -10.07 -4.15
C LYS A 291 -37.19 -10.86 -3.37
N LEU A 292 -36.75 -10.36 -2.21
CA LEU A 292 -35.75 -11.01 -1.37
C LEU A 292 -36.39 -11.91 -0.30
N VAL A 293 -37.63 -11.64 0.05
CA VAL A 293 -38.46 -12.38 1.02
C VAL A 293 -39.49 -13.22 0.27
#